data_9a50f40619761c494d2f8a8509fa0979
#
_entry.id   9a50f40619761c494d2f8a8509fa0979
#
_cell.length_a   1.000
_cell.length_b   1.000
_cell.length_c   1.000
_cell.angle_alpha   90.00
_cell.angle_beta   90.00
_cell.angle_gamma   90.00
#
_symmetry.space_group_name_H-M   'P 1'
#
loop_
_entity.id
_entity.type
_entity.pdbx_description
1 polymer ?
#
loop_
_entity_poly.entity_id
_entity_poly.type
_entity_poly.pdbx_seq_one_letter_code
_entity_poly.pdbx_strand_id
1 'polypeptide(L)'
;MRILRANLLPAVGLLVCAAAVVAGDKGEKKDPPDKPKVTNPGLEKLKSLAGEWIMESVQEGADAKPEKKTDEQVAIVYKVISAGSVVMEHMFPGTPHEMVTMYHLDGPDLMLTHYCALGNQPRMKAEKSDDPSKLVFKFAGGTNMDPAKDGHMHDLTLTFVDADHIKAEWTYFEDGKKSDVTVFELKRKK
;
A
#
# COMPACT_ATOMS: atom_id res chain seq x y z
N MET A 1 26.70 33.83 83.86
CA MET A 1 26.91 34.74 82.71
C MET A 1 26.26 34.07 81.52
N ARG A 2 25.04 34.41 81.18
CA ARG A 2 24.27 33.82 80.04
C ARG A 2 24.05 34.93 79.01
N ILE A 3 24.58 34.66 77.83
CA ILE A 3 24.48 35.54 76.66
C ILE A 3 23.24 35.11 75.89
N LEU A 4 22.21 36.04 75.87
CA LEU A 4 21.07 35.89 74.96
C LEU A 4 21.46 36.19 73.52
N ARG A 5 21.21 35.26 72.66
CA ARG A 5 21.27 35.50 71.23
C ARG A 5 19.88 35.78 70.69
N ALA A 6 19.71 36.96 70.11
CA ALA A 6 18.51 37.38 69.46
C ALA A 6 18.50 36.76 68.01
N ASN A 7 17.44 36.04 67.69
CA ASN A 7 17.18 35.52 66.34
C ASN A 7 16.44 36.60 65.53
N LEU A 8 17.15 37.17 64.51
CA LEU A 8 16.49 37.94 63.47
C LEU A 8 15.93 36.97 62.41
N LEU A 9 14.62 37.03 62.22
CA LEU A 9 13.95 36.38 61.09
C LEU A 9 14.03 37.31 59.85
N PRO A 10 14.40 36.80 58.67
CA PRO A 10 14.31 37.57 57.43
C PRO A 10 12.86 37.55 56.91
N ALA A 11 12.36 38.74 56.58
CA ALA A 11 11.06 38.90 55.90
C ALA A 11 11.15 38.34 54.48
N VAL A 12 10.34 37.32 54.18
CA VAL A 12 10.19 36.79 52.82
C VAL A 12 9.21 37.70 52.09
N GLY A 13 9.75 38.49 51.17
CA GLY A 13 8.94 39.29 50.26
C GLY A 13 8.28 38.39 49.21
N LEU A 14 6.95 38.36 49.23
CA LEU A 14 6.14 37.64 48.24
C LEU A 14 6.15 38.46 46.93
N LEU A 15 6.96 38.02 45.96
CA LEU A 15 6.97 38.58 44.61
C LEU A 15 5.81 37.93 43.81
N VAL A 16 4.69 38.65 43.65
CA VAL A 16 3.59 38.23 42.78
C VAL A 16 3.99 38.49 41.35
N CYS A 17 4.46 37.41 40.65
CA CYS A 17 4.59 37.45 39.21
C CYS A 17 3.20 37.34 38.56
N ALA A 18 2.71 38.44 38.03
CA ALA A 18 1.55 38.45 37.15
C ALA A 18 1.97 37.76 35.82
N ALA A 19 1.56 36.53 35.63
CA ALA A 19 1.69 35.86 34.36
C ALA A 19 0.68 36.46 33.36
N ALA A 20 1.19 37.24 32.39
CA ALA A 20 0.41 37.67 31.25
C ALA A 20 0.07 36.41 30.43
N VAL A 21 -1.17 35.98 30.44
CA VAL A 21 -1.67 34.98 29.51
C VAL A 21 -1.68 35.60 28.11
N VAL A 22 -0.68 35.32 27.32
CA VAL A 22 -0.70 35.60 25.88
C VAL A 22 -1.72 34.63 25.29
N ALA A 23 -2.90 35.15 24.95
CA ALA A 23 -3.88 34.42 24.15
C ALA A 23 -3.22 34.15 22.80
N GLY A 24 -2.70 32.92 22.61
CA GLY A 24 -2.20 32.46 21.33
C GLY A 24 -3.32 32.50 20.31
N ASP A 25 -3.15 33.34 19.32
CA ASP A 25 -3.95 33.35 18.11
C ASP A 25 -3.92 31.91 17.54
N LYS A 26 -5.05 31.20 17.62
CA LYS A 26 -5.23 29.93 16.94
C LYS A 26 -5.38 30.24 15.47
N GLY A 27 -4.25 30.47 14.80
CA GLY A 27 -4.23 30.55 13.35
C GLY A 27 -4.97 29.34 12.77
N GLU A 28 -6.10 29.62 12.16
CA GLU A 28 -6.90 28.65 11.40
C GLU A 28 -5.98 28.00 10.40
N LYS A 29 -5.66 26.72 10.61
CA LYS A 29 -4.91 25.94 9.62
C LYS A 29 -5.81 25.86 8.40
N LYS A 30 -5.59 26.72 7.41
CA LYS A 30 -6.18 26.57 6.09
C LYS A 30 -5.72 25.23 5.55
N ASP A 31 -6.66 24.35 5.32
CA ASP A 31 -6.40 23.13 4.57
C ASP A 31 -5.70 23.51 3.25
N PRO A 32 -4.71 22.71 2.80
CA PRO A 32 -4.06 22.97 1.53
C PRO A 32 -5.13 23.00 0.42
N PRO A 33 -4.98 23.89 -0.59
CA PRO A 33 -5.97 24.03 -1.65
C PRO A 33 -6.23 22.66 -2.26
N ASP A 34 -7.50 22.33 -2.39
CA ASP A 34 -7.99 21.08 -2.98
C ASP A 34 -7.34 20.92 -4.36
N LYS A 35 -6.37 19.99 -4.46
CA LYS A 35 -5.83 19.63 -5.78
C LYS A 35 -6.97 19.01 -6.58
N PRO A 36 -7.11 19.33 -7.88
CA PRO A 36 -8.11 18.70 -8.72
C PRO A 36 -8.03 17.18 -8.53
N LYS A 37 -9.12 16.57 -8.08
CA LYS A 37 -9.18 15.12 -7.88
C LYS A 37 -9.10 14.47 -9.25
N VAL A 38 -7.92 13.99 -9.62
CA VAL A 38 -7.75 13.22 -10.86
C VAL A 38 -8.52 11.91 -10.67
N THR A 39 -9.58 11.73 -11.45
CA THR A 39 -10.33 10.48 -11.49
C THR A 39 -9.71 9.57 -12.55
N ASN A 40 -9.44 8.32 -12.17
CA ASN A 40 -8.94 7.32 -13.09
C ASN A 40 -9.82 6.06 -12.97
N PRO A 41 -10.49 5.65 -14.06
CA PRO A 41 -11.39 4.48 -14.02
C PRO A 41 -10.74 3.21 -13.52
N GLY A 42 -9.47 3.00 -13.81
CA GLY A 42 -8.70 1.84 -13.32
C GLY A 42 -8.51 1.86 -11.80
N LEU A 43 -8.20 3.04 -11.23
CA LEU A 43 -8.09 3.18 -9.78
C LEU A 43 -9.44 2.97 -9.09
N GLU A 44 -10.54 3.50 -9.65
CA GLU A 44 -11.88 3.28 -9.09
C GLU A 44 -12.26 1.79 -9.16
N LYS A 45 -11.86 1.11 -10.22
CA LYS A 45 -12.03 -0.34 -10.35
C LYS A 45 -11.26 -1.12 -9.28
N LEU A 46 -10.00 -0.75 -9.02
CA LEU A 46 -9.20 -1.34 -7.93
C LEU A 46 -9.82 -1.10 -6.55
N LYS A 47 -10.41 0.08 -6.32
CA LYS A 47 -11.12 0.38 -5.06
C LYS A 47 -12.30 -0.55 -4.80
N SER A 48 -12.97 -1.03 -5.86
CA SER A 48 -14.07 -1.99 -5.71
C SER A 48 -13.63 -3.35 -5.17
N LEU A 49 -12.33 -3.65 -5.20
CA LEU A 49 -11.76 -4.87 -4.64
C LEU A 49 -11.66 -4.85 -3.11
N ALA A 50 -11.86 -3.71 -2.44
CA ALA A 50 -11.71 -3.61 -0.98
C ALA A 50 -12.44 -4.75 -0.25
N GLY A 51 -11.71 -5.43 0.65
CA GLY A 51 -12.17 -6.61 1.38
C GLY A 51 -11.15 -7.74 1.39
N GLU A 52 -11.58 -8.90 1.89
CA GLU A 52 -10.78 -10.12 1.98
C GLU A 52 -11.08 -11.06 0.82
N TRP A 53 -10.04 -11.72 0.33
CA TRP A 53 -10.12 -12.66 -0.79
C TRP A 53 -9.43 -13.97 -0.44
N ILE A 54 -10.07 -15.08 -0.78
CA ILE A 54 -9.54 -16.43 -0.66
C ILE A 54 -9.07 -16.93 -2.02
N MET A 55 -8.11 -17.84 -2.02
CA MET A 55 -7.59 -18.45 -3.24
C MET A 55 -8.45 -19.66 -3.61
N GLU A 56 -9.01 -19.68 -4.82
CA GLU A 56 -9.71 -20.84 -5.35
C GLU A 56 -8.77 -21.78 -6.11
N SER A 57 -7.83 -21.21 -6.86
CA SER A 57 -6.78 -21.98 -7.52
C SER A 57 -5.50 -21.16 -7.70
N VAL A 58 -4.38 -21.86 -7.83
CA VAL A 58 -3.09 -21.32 -8.23
C VAL A 58 -2.52 -22.18 -9.35
N GLN A 59 -1.93 -21.51 -10.34
CA GLN A 59 -1.15 -22.14 -11.41
C GLN A 59 0.26 -21.52 -11.36
N GLU A 60 1.26 -22.35 -11.10
CA GLU A 60 2.67 -21.97 -11.09
C GLU A 60 3.33 -22.54 -12.35
N GLY A 61 3.67 -21.65 -13.30
CA GLY A 61 4.15 -22.03 -14.61
C GLY A 61 3.12 -21.94 -15.72
N ALA A 62 3.56 -21.46 -16.91
CA ALA A 62 2.67 -21.24 -18.05
C ALA A 62 1.94 -22.52 -18.52
N ASP A 63 2.60 -23.68 -18.41
CA ASP A 63 2.09 -24.99 -18.85
C ASP A 63 1.57 -25.85 -17.67
N ALA A 64 1.60 -25.35 -16.43
CA ALA A 64 1.14 -26.06 -15.27
C ALA A 64 -0.39 -26.14 -15.24
N LYS A 65 -0.91 -27.21 -14.64
CA LYS A 65 -2.35 -27.29 -14.38
C LYS A 65 -2.69 -26.49 -13.12
N PRO A 66 -3.81 -25.75 -13.11
CA PRO A 66 -4.28 -25.09 -11.90
C PRO A 66 -4.47 -26.09 -10.74
N GLU A 67 -3.87 -25.79 -9.61
CA GLU A 67 -4.10 -26.50 -8.35
C GLU A 67 -5.23 -25.84 -7.58
N LYS A 68 -6.29 -26.57 -7.31
CA LYS A 68 -7.40 -26.06 -6.51
C LYS A 68 -7.01 -25.95 -5.05
N LYS A 69 -7.36 -24.84 -4.43
CA LYS A 69 -7.23 -24.60 -2.99
C LYS A 69 -8.62 -24.76 -2.36
N THR A 70 -8.66 -25.46 -1.23
CA THR A 70 -9.92 -25.76 -0.52
C THR A 70 -9.97 -25.11 0.86
N ASP A 71 -8.89 -24.44 1.28
CA ASP A 71 -8.85 -23.68 2.51
C ASP A 71 -9.53 -22.31 2.31
N GLU A 72 -10.17 -21.83 3.36
CA GLU A 72 -10.77 -20.49 3.39
C GLU A 72 -9.82 -19.45 4.00
N GLN A 73 -8.52 -19.73 3.98
CA GLN A 73 -7.53 -18.79 4.47
C GLN A 73 -7.51 -17.54 3.56
N VAL A 74 -7.44 -16.38 4.19
CA VAL A 74 -7.31 -15.11 3.46
C VAL A 74 -5.96 -15.09 2.74
N ALA A 75 -6.03 -15.06 1.41
CA ALA A 75 -4.86 -14.98 0.55
C ALA A 75 -4.47 -13.52 0.26
N ILE A 76 -5.47 -12.66 0.05
CA ILE A 76 -5.24 -11.24 -0.28
C ILE A 76 -6.25 -10.36 0.47
N VAL A 77 -5.77 -9.20 0.94
CA VAL A 77 -6.61 -8.15 1.52
C VAL A 77 -6.41 -6.86 0.74
N TYR A 78 -7.47 -6.35 0.11
CA TYR A 78 -7.45 -5.02 -0.50
C TYR A 78 -7.99 -3.96 0.45
N LYS A 79 -7.27 -2.83 0.58
CA LYS A 79 -7.68 -1.67 1.39
C LYS A 79 -7.54 -0.38 0.61
N VAL A 80 -8.55 0.48 0.69
CA VAL A 80 -8.45 1.88 0.22
C VAL A 80 -7.89 2.71 1.36
N ILE A 81 -6.75 3.36 1.13
CA ILE A 81 -6.01 4.14 2.12
C ILE A 81 -5.67 5.55 1.59
N SER A 82 -4.94 6.34 2.39
CA SER A 82 -4.46 7.67 1.99
C SER A 82 -5.57 8.57 1.42
N ALA A 83 -6.68 8.69 2.16
CA ALA A 83 -7.86 9.46 1.76
C ALA A 83 -8.43 9.09 0.38
N GLY A 84 -8.30 7.80 0.00
CA GLY A 84 -8.82 7.28 -1.26
C GLY A 84 -7.90 7.43 -2.47
N SER A 85 -6.65 7.87 -2.27
CA SER A 85 -5.67 8.03 -3.35
C SER A 85 -4.84 6.78 -3.63
N VAL A 86 -4.86 5.78 -2.72
CA VAL A 86 -4.08 4.55 -2.83
C VAL A 86 -4.97 3.34 -2.55
N VAL A 87 -4.78 2.28 -3.32
CA VAL A 87 -5.27 0.94 -2.98
C VAL A 87 -4.07 0.08 -2.59
N MET A 88 -4.11 -0.46 -1.39
CA MET A 88 -3.12 -1.41 -0.90
C MET A 88 -3.67 -2.83 -1.13
N GLU A 89 -2.88 -3.68 -1.74
CA GLU A 89 -3.06 -5.12 -1.83
C GLU A 89 -2.04 -5.78 -0.89
N HIS A 90 -2.52 -6.46 0.14
CA HIS A 90 -1.70 -7.20 1.09
C HIS A 90 -1.84 -8.68 0.78
N MET A 91 -0.78 -9.27 0.25
CA MET A 91 -0.74 -10.65 -0.23
C MET A 91 -0.17 -11.55 0.86
N PHE A 92 -0.80 -12.69 1.08
CA PHE A 92 -0.38 -13.76 1.99
C PHE A 92 -0.04 -13.28 3.41
N PRO A 93 -0.96 -12.54 4.08
CA PRO A 93 -0.69 -11.92 5.37
C PRO A 93 -0.29 -12.96 6.43
N GLY A 94 0.79 -12.65 7.18
CA GLY A 94 1.28 -13.50 8.26
C GLY A 94 2.04 -14.76 7.81
N THR A 95 2.39 -14.86 6.52
CA THR A 95 3.21 -15.97 5.99
C THR A 95 4.62 -15.49 5.64
N PRO A 96 5.60 -16.41 5.44
CA PRO A 96 6.93 -16.06 4.95
C PRO A 96 6.95 -15.43 3.54
N HIS A 97 5.85 -15.55 2.79
CA HIS A 97 5.66 -14.99 1.46
C HIS A 97 4.80 -13.71 1.47
N GLU A 98 4.69 -13.07 2.63
CA GLU A 98 3.95 -11.82 2.77
C GLU A 98 4.54 -10.72 1.90
N MET A 99 3.69 -10.09 1.08
CA MET A 99 4.07 -9.03 0.14
C MET A 99 3.00 -7.94 0.13
N VAL A 100 3.36 -6.75 -0.38
CA VAL A 100 2.43 -5.63 -0.51
C VAL A 100 2.56 -5.01 -1.89
N THR A 101 1.42 -4.74 -2.54
CA THR A 101 1.35 -3.92 -3.75
C THR A 101 0.58 -2.63 -3.47
N MET A 102 1.14 -1.49 -3.86
CA MET A 102 0.51 -0.17 -3.73
C MET A 102 0.12 0.35 -5.11
N TYR A 103 -1.18 0.50 -5.36
CA TYR A 103 -1.72 1.10 -6.58
C TYR A 103 -2.03 2.57 -6.33
N HIS A 104 -1.54 3.46 -7.19
CA HIS A 104 -1.71 4.92 -7.05
C HIS A 104 -1.65 5.61 -8.42
N LEU A 105 -1.92 6.91 -8.45
CA LEU A 105 -1.75 7.71 -9.67
C LEU A 105 -0.43 8.49 -9.63
N ASP A 106 0.24 8.56 -10.79
CA ASP A 106 1.29 9.53 -11.08
C ASP A 106 0.80 10.42 -12.24
N GLY A 107 0.29 11.60 -11.89
CA GLY A 107 -0.48 12.39 -12.83
C GLY A 107 -1.70 11.62 -13.35
N PRO A 108 -1.85 11.44 -14.67
CA PRO A 108 -2.94 10.64 -15.23
C PRO A 108 -2.71 9.14 -15.23
N ASP A 109 -1.47 8.71 -15.01
CA ASP A 109 -1.03 7.33 -15.14
C ASP A 109 -1.35 6.52 -13.89
N LEU A 110 -1.97 5.36 -14.06
CA LEU A 110 -2.14 4.39 -12.99
C LEU A 110 -0.88 3.56 -12.85
N MET A 111 -0.29 3.60 -11.67
CA MET A 111 0.97 2.93 -11.32
C MET A 111 0.75 1.90 -10.23
N LEU A 112 1.64 0.93 -10.15
CA LEU A 112 1.82 0.11 -8.96
C LEU A 112 3.30 0.06 -8.54
N THR A 113 3.53 -0.16 -7.26
CA THR A 113 4.81 -0.59 -6.70
C THR A 113 4.57 -1.86 -5.90
N HIS A 114 5.26 -2.94 -6.29
CA HIS A 114 5.18 -4.23 -5.61
C HIS A 114 6.37 -4.40 -4.68
N TYR A 115 6.13 -4.57 -3.38
CA TYR A 115 7.14 -4.85 -2.36
C TYR A 115 7.25 -6.36 -2.22
N CYS A 116 8.21 -6.93 -2.94
CA CYS A 116 8.37 -8.37 -3.11
C CYS A 116 9.11 -9.02 -1.94
N ALA A 117 8.77 -10.27 -1.63
CA ALA A 117 9.52 -11.11 -0.68
C ALA A 117 10.99 -11.34 -1.10
N LEU A 118 11.32 -11.13 -2.37
CA LEU A 118 12.71 -11.12 -2.88
C LEU A 118 13.52 -9.90 -2.42
N GLY A 119 12.88 -8.93 -1.74
CA GLY A 119 13.54 -7.72 -1.23
C GLY A 119 13.68 -6.59 -2.24
N ASN A 120 13.16 -6.74 -3.45
CA ASN A 120 13.12 -5.69 -4.46
C ASN A 120 11.73 -5.03 -4.56
N GLN A 121 11.66 -3.89 -5.28
CA GLN A 121 10.43 -3.14 -5.44
C GLN A 121 10.23 -2.78 -6.92
N PRO A 122 9.78 -3.73 -7.77
CA PRO A 122 9.41 -3.44 -9.14
C PRO A 122 8.21 -2.49 -9.20
N ARG A 123 8.26 -1.58 -10.17
CA ARG A 123 7.19 -0.65 -10.49
C ARG A 123 6.62 -1.01 -11.85
N MET A 124 5.32 -0.86 -11.98
CA MET A 124 4.63 -1.11 -13.23
C MET A 124 3.66 0.02 -13.51
N LYS A 125 3.42 0.28 -14.80
CA LYS A 125 2.47 1.26 -15.29
C LYS A 125 1.35 0.55 -16.02
N ALA A 126 0.10 0.98 -15.76
CA ALA A 126 -1.03 0.47 -16.51
C ALA A 126 -0.98 0.92 -17.96
N GLU A 127 -1.18 -0.02 -18.86
CA GLU A 127 -1.40 0.25 -20.27
C GLU A 127 -2.90 0.36 -20.58
N LYS A 128 -3.21 0.99 -21.69
CA LYS A 128 -4.58 1.01 -22.20
C LYS A 128 -4.96 -0.41 -22.65
N SER A 129 -6.05 -0.92 -22.11
CA SER A 129 -6.64 -2.19 -22.53
C SER A 129 -7.93 -1.93 -23.31
N ASP A 130 -8.11 -2.66 -24.41
CA ASP A 130 -9.37 -2.67 -25.15
C ASP A 130 -10.44 -3.54 -24.46
N ASP A 131 -10.02 -4.39 -23.53
CA ASP A 131 -10.91 -5.19 -22.68
C ASP A 131 -11.20 -4.45 -21.36
N PRO A 132 -12.41 -3.94 -21.16
CA PRO A 132 -12.77 -3.20 -19.96
C PRO A 132 -12.77 -4.07 -18.70
N SER A 133 -12.75 -5.40 -18.83
CA SER A 133 -12.63 -6.31 -17.69
C SER A 133 -11.20 -6.45 -17.20
N LYS A 134 -10.19 -5.89 -17.88
CA LYS A 134 -8.77 -6.06 -17.55
C LYS A 134 -8.07 -4.76 -17.20
N LEU A 135 -7.14 -4.86 -16.25
CA LEU A 135 -6.06 -3.91 -16.03
C LEU A 135 -4.74 -4.62 -16.34
N VAL A 136 -3.98 -4.09 -17.29
CA VAL A 136 -2.69 -4.64 -17.70
C VAL A 136 -1.60 -3.68 -17.27
N PHE A 137 -0.70 -4.15 -16.41
CA PHE A 137 0.44 -3.39 -15.91
C PHE A 137 1.72 -3.94 -16.50
N LYS A 138 2.57 -3.05 -17.02
CA LYS A 138 3.86 -3.36 -17.62
C LYS A 138 5.00 -2.75 -16.82
N PHE A 139 6.13 -3.43 -16.80
CA PHE A 139 7.31 -3.00 -16.08
C PHE A 139 7.76 -1.59 -16.46
N ALA A 140 7.99 -0.76 -15.44
CA ALA A 140 8.39 0.63 -15.57
C ALA A 140 9.61 0.97 -14.68
N GLY A 141 10.41 -0.04 -14.36
CA GLY A 141 11.58 0.11 -13.50
C GLY A 141 11.38 -0.49 -12.11
N GLY A 142 12.33 -0.25 -11.22
CA GLY A 142 12.27 -0.76 -9.85
C GLY A 142 13.40 -0.22 -9.00
N THR A 143 13.37 -0.57 -7.71
CA THR A 143 14.44 -0.27 -6.76
C THR A 143 14.98 -1.56 -6.16
N ASN A 144 16.25 -1.50 -5.71
CA ASN A 144 16.95 -2.64 -5.12
C ASN A 144 17.01 -3.86 -6.05
N MET A 145 17.25 -3.63 -7.34
CA MET A 145 17.35 -4.66 -8.38
C MET A 145 18.11 -4.18 -9.61
N ASP A 146 18.78 -5.10 -10.30
CA ASP A 146 19.25 -4.96 -11.66
C ASP A 146 18.28 -5.76 -12.57
N PRO A 147 17.41 -5.12 -13.35
CA PRO A 147 16.39 -5.82 -14.12
C PRO A 147 16.95 -6.72 -15.24
N ALA A 148 18.23 -6.58 -15.56
CA ALA A 148 18.90 -7.45 -16.55
C ALA A 148 19.40 -8.76 -15.95
N LYS A 149 19.43 -8.88 -14.61
CA LYS A 149 20.00 -10.05 -13.89
C LYS A 149 19.07 -10.60 -12.81
N ASP A 150 18.51 -9.68 -11.99
CA ASP A 150 17.81 -10.11 -10.79
C ASP A 150 16.39 -10.56 -11.09
N GLY A 151 15.98 -11.63 -10.42
CA GLY A 151 14.61 -12.11 -10.46
C GLY A 151 13.61 -11.08 -9.92
N HIS A 152 12.52 -10.83 -10.64
CA HIS A 152 11.50 -9.87 -10.24
C HIS A 152 10.16 -10.09 -10.92
N MET A 153 9.08 -9.63 -10.27
CA MET A 153 7.78 -9.51 -10.92
C MET A 153 7.84 -8.39 -11.94
N HIS A 154 7.51 -8.70 -13.20
CA HIS A 154 7.69 -7.80 -14.33
C HIS A 154 6.37 -7.24 -14.86
N ASP A 155 5.36 -8.07 -15.01
CA ASP A 155 4.03 -7.66 -15.49
C ASP A 155 2.94 -8.20 -14.58
N LEU A 156 1.79 -7.51 -14.55
CA LEU A 156 0.57 -7.98 -13.91
C LEU A 156 -0.61 -7.76 -14.84
N THR A 157 -1.43 -8.79 -15.02
CA THR A 157 -2.77 -8.65 -15.60
C THR A 157 -3.81 -9.02 -14.54
N LEU A 158 -4.66 -8.06 -14.17
CA LEU A 158 -5.84 -8.28 -13.34
C LEU A 158 -7.07 -8.39 -14.24
N THR A 159 -7.78 -9.51 -14.18
CA THR A 159 -9.07 -9.72 -14.84
C THR A 159 -10.18 -9.72 -13.80
N PHE A 160 -11.13 -8.82 -13.94
CA PHE A 160 -12.34 -8.75 -13.14
C PHE A 160 -13.38 -9.65 -13.77
N VAL A 161 -13.51 -10.87 -13.26
CA VAL A 161 -14.44 -11.89 -13.81
C VAL A 161 -15.88 -11.49 -13.51
N ASP A 162 -16.14 -11.13 -12.24
CA ASP A 162 -17.39 -10.57 -11.76
C ASP A 162 -17.17 -9.79 -10.46
N ALA A 163 -18.22 -9.49 -9.70
CA ALA A 163 -18.12 -8.72 -8.45
C ALA A 163 -17.36 -9.47 -7.33
N ASP A 164 -17.38 -10.80 -7.38
CA ASP A 164 -16.85 -11.67 -6.33
C ASP A 164 -15.66 -12.52 -6.80
N HIS A 165 -15.27 -12.47 -8.09
CA HIS A 165 -14.17 -13.27 -8.65
C HIS A 165 -13.22 -12.42 -9.48
N ILE A 166 -11.92 -12.56 -9.22
CA ILE A 166 -10.84 -11.97 -10.00
C ILE A 166 -9.77 -13.00 -10.33
N LYS A 167 -9.04 -12.74 -11.42
CA LYS A 167 -7.86 -13.50 -11.82
C LYS A 167 -6.66 -12.56 -11.88
N ALA A 168 -5.57 -12.91 -11.21
CA ALA A 168 -4.30 -12.18 -11.23
C ALA A 168 -3.24 -13.03 -11.90
N GLU A 169 -2.66 -12.51 -12.98
CA GLU A 169 -1.59 -13.17 -13.75
C GLU A 169 -0.30 -12.34 -13.57
N TRP A 170 0.64 -12.86 -12.79
CA TRP A 170 1.94 -12.27 -12.57
C TRP A 170 2.98 -12.91 -13.47
N THR A 171 3.75 -12.10 -14.20
CA THR A 171 4.87 -12.57 -15.02
C THR A 171 6.18 -12.31 -14.27
N TYR A 172 6.99 -13.34 -14.13
CA TYR A 172 8.31 -13.28 -13.50
C TYR A 172 9.41 -13.26 -14.55
N PHE A 173 10.41 -12.40 -14.35
CA PHE A 173 11.62 -12.29 -15.18
C PHE A 173 12.85 -12.62 -14.35
N GLU A 174 13.85 -13.23 -14.98
CA GLU A 174 15.17 -13.51 -14.45
C GLU A 174 16.17 -13.46 -15.61
N ASP A 175 17.37 -12.96 -15.37
CA ASP A 175 18.40 -12.74 -16.42
C ASP A 175 17.85 -11.95 -17.63
N GLY A 176 17.02 -10.94 -17.35
CA GLY A 176 16.40 -10.08 -18.36
C GLY A 176 15.39 -10.78 -19.28
N LYS A 177 14.91 -11.96 -18.94
CA LYS A 177 13.98 -12.77 -19.75
C LYS A 177 12.79 -13.22 -18.92
N LYS A 178 11.65 -13.38 -19.61
CA LYS A 178 10.50 -14.04 -19.01
C LYS A 178 10.87 -15.48 -18.63
N SER A 179 10.74 -15.79 -17.36
CA SER A 179 11.05 -17.10 -16.79
C SER A 179 9.79 -17.87 -16.44
N ASP A 180 8.80 -17.18 -15.82
CA ASP A 180 7.61 -17.87 -15.32
C ASP A 180 6.36 -16.98 -15.35
N VAL A 181 5.20 -17.61 -15.12
CA VAL A 181 3.89 -16.98 -14.90
C VAL A 181 3.19 -17.66 -13.75
N THR A 182 2.76 -16.88 -12.77
CA THR A 182 1.89 -17.36 -11.69
C THR A 182 0.50 -16.77 -11.86
N VAL A 183 -0.51 -17.64 -11.82
CA VAL A 183 -1.91 -17.26 -11.95
C VAL A 183 -2.66 -17.60 -10.66
N PHE A 184 -3.32 -16.61 -10.08
CA PHE A 184 -4.22 -16.76 -8.94
C PHE A 184 -5.66 -16.54 -9.38
N GLU A 185 -6.53 -17.48 -9.12
CA GLU A 185 -7.98 -17.28 -9.17
C GLU A 185 -8.48 -17.06 -7.75
N LEU A 186 -9.13 -15.94 -7.53
CA LEU A 186 -9.48 -15.43 -6.22
C LEU A 186 -10.98 -15.16 -6.14
N LYS A 187 -11.55 -15.52 -5.01
CA LYS A 187 -12.96 -15.27 -4.67
C LYS A 187 -13.05 -14.37 -3.44
N ARG A 188 -14.00 -13.44 -3.47
CA ARG A 188 -14.30 -12.58 -2.33
C ARG A 188 -14.79 -13.43 -1.14
N LYS A 189 -14.17 -13.24 0.02
CA LYS A 189 -14.61 -13.85 1.26
C LYS A 189 -15.86 -13.12 1.76
N LYS A 190 -16.91 -13.87 2.07
CA LYS A 190 -18.19 -13.37 2.60
C LYS A 190 -18.23 -13.44 4.12
#